data_62f6250c26c1c5fa202a2fb287cb7e89
#
_entry.id   62f6250c26c1c5fa202a2fb287cb7e89
#
_cell.length_a   1.000
_cell.length_b   1.000
_cell.length_c   1.000
_cell.angle_alpha   90.00
_cell.angle_beta   90.00
_cell.angle_gamma   90.00
#
_symmetry.space_group_name_H-M   'P 1'
#
loop_
_entity.id
_entity.type
_entity.pdbx_description
1 polymer ?
#
loop_
_entity_poly.entity_id
_entity_poly.type
_entity_poly.pdbx_seq_one_letter_code
_entity_poly.pdbx_strand_id
1 'polypeptide(L)'
;MLKTKDNYHTRDLFLETLVRLGGEYLIRSEVSTEYDIKFKFSECKFMANATNDSYDVNIWFPNWYSIDLGDDETCDYIKNLVNDLNYICKSKFFYTVHTDDNLLRLHSTISLQLLPNIPNIEEYVSGKLNQIISDQQWFIQKMESLIEQVLLSVEHDHEDAS
;
A
#
# COMPACT_ATOMS: atom_id res chain seq x y z
N MET A 1 -14.69 20.61 33.38
CA MET A 1 -14.97 19.15 33.18
C MET A 1 -13.95 18.64 32.20
N LEU A 2 -12.88 17.99 32.69
CA LEU A 2 -11.88 17.36 31.84
C LEU A 2 -12.58 16.19 31.15
N LYS A 3 -12.71 16.22 29.81
CA LYS A 3 -13.10 15.03 29.03
C LYS A 3 -12.03 13.98 29.31
N THR A 4 -12.41 12.90 29.97
CA THR A 4 -11.62 11.68 30.02
C THR A 4 -11.38 11.26 28.56
N LYS A 5 -10.12 11.25 28.13
CA LYS A 5 -9.73 10.77 26.82
C LYS A 5 -10.14 9.30 26.75
N ASP A 6 -11.11 8.97 25.92
CA ASP A 6 -11.50 7.59 25.72
C ASP A 6 -10.29 6.83 25.19
N ASN A 7 -9.89 5.79 25.90
CA ASN A 7 -8.79 4.93 25.49
C ASN A 7 -9.37 3.68 24.82
N TYR A 8 -9.25 3.60 23.51
CA TYR A 8 -9.81 2.52 22.71
C TYR A 8 -8.92 1.28 22.62
N HIS A 9 -7.67 1.36 23.09
CA HIS A 9 -6.68 0.28 23.03
C HIS A 9 -6.40 -0.24 21.60
N THR A 10 -6.72 0.51 20.59
CA THR A 10 -6.62 0.12 19.16
C THR A 10 -5.20 -0.27 18.77
N ARG A 11 -4.22 0.52 19.17
CA ARG A 11 -2.81 0.24 18.91
C ARG A 11 -2.38 -1.07 19.53
N ASP A 12 -2.70 -1.28 20.80
CA ASP A 12 -2.33 -2.49 21.54
C ASP A 12 -2.99 -3.72 20.90
N LEU A 13 -4.26 -3.61 20.55
CA LEU A 13 -5.02 -4.67 19.89
C LEU A 13 -4.46 -5.01 18.50
N PHE A 14 -4.04 -4.00 17.74
CA PHE A 14 -3.43 -4.21 16.43
C PHE A 14 -2.08 -4.94 16.54
N LEU A 15 -1.21 -4.51 17.45
CA LEU A 15 0.08 -5.16 17.70
C LEU A 15 -0.07 -6.60 18.18
N GLU A 16 -0.98 -6.85 19.09
CA GLU A 16 -1.30 -8.21 19.57
C GLU A 16 -1.82 -9.10 18.42
N THR A 17 -2.68 -8.55 17.56
CA THR A 17 -3.20 -9.27 16.40
C THR A 17 -2.10 -9.62 15.40
N LEU A 18 -1.15 -8.70 15.13
CA LEU A 18 0.00 -8.98 14.26
C LEU A 18 0.83 -10.17 14.80
N VAL A 19 1.07 -10.23 16.12
CA VAL A 19 1.79 -11.36 16.74
C VAL A 19 1.02 -12.67 16.57
N ARG A 20 -0.29 -12.67 16.77
CA ARG A 20 -1.14 -13.86 16.58
C ARG A 20 -1.16 -14.35 15.13
N LEU A 21 -1.02 -13.44 14.17
CA LEU A 21 -0.87 -13.76 12.74
C LEU A 21 0.53 -14.27 12.38
N GLY A 22 1.42 -14.45 13.37
CA GLY A 22 2.80 -14.89 13.16
C GLY A 22 3.73 -13.80 12.63
N GLY A 23 3.31 -12.54 12.69
CA GLY A 23 4.09 -11.39 12.28
C GLY A 23 5.07 -10.91 13.35
N GLU A 24 6.20 -10.39 12.90
CA GLU A 24 7.12 -9.63 13.72
C GLU A 24 6.96 -8.14 13.40
N TYR A 25 6.99 -7.29 14.43
CA TYR A 25 6.93 -5.86 14.24
C TYR A 25 8.06 -5.13 14.97
N LEU A 26 8.42 -3.95 14.46
CA LEU A 26 9.34 -3.01 15.07
C LEU A 26 8.63 -1.66 15.23
N ILE A 27 8.75 -1.06 16.43
CA ILE A 27 8.31 0.30 16.68
C ILE A 27 9.51 1.23 16.54
N ARG A 28 9.41 2.24 15.69
CA ARG A 28 10.42 3.29 15.65
C ARG A 28 10.24 4.23 16.84
N SER A 29 11.27 4.33 17.66
CA SER A 29 11.30 5.24 18.82
C SER A 29 11.60 6.70 18.45
N GLU A 30 11.91 7.00 17.20
CA GLU A 30 12.26 8.34 16.76
C GLU A 30 11.03 9.09 16.24
N VAL A 31 10.69 10.12 17.03
CA VAL A 31 9.90 11.32 16.71
C VAL A 31 8.98 11.24 15.49
N SER A 32 7.67 11.17 15.77
CA SER A 32 6.54 11.57 14.89
C SER A 32 6.68 11.34 13.39
N THR A 33 6.96 10.13 12.98
CA THR A 33 6.60 9.72 11.64
C THR A 33 5.18 9.18 11.67
N GLU A 34 4.38 9.59 10.71
CA GLU A 34 2.97 9.17 10.56
C GLU A 34 2.79 7.65 10.61
N TYR A 35 3.84 6.90 10.25
CA TYR A 35 3.88 5.43 10.24
C TYR A 35 5.06 4.91 11.06
N ASP A 36 4.83 4.63 12.32
CA ASP A 36 5.88 4.21 13.26
C ASP A 36 5.99 2.70 13.52
N ILE A 37 4.97 1.92 13.10
CA ILE A 37 4.96 0.47 13.21
C ILE A 37 5.44 -0.12 11.88
N LYS A 38 6.54 -0.87 11.91
CA LYS A 38 7.01 -1.66 10.76
C LYS A 38 6.76 -3.13 11.02
N PHE A 39 6.20 -3.85 10.05
CA PHE A 39 5.93 -5.28 10.19
C PHE A 39 6.03 -6.01 8.85
N LYS A 40 6.08 -7.35 8.94
CA LYS A 40 6.00 -8.25 7.79
C LYS A 40 4.72 -9.08 7.86
N PHE A 41 4.15 -9.32 6.69
CA PHE A 41 3.03 -10.25 6.50
C PHE A 41 3.14 -10.84 5.08
N SER A 42 3.05 -12.18 4.95
CA SER A 42 3.19 -12.89 3.66
C SER A 42 4.39 -12.42 2.83
N GLU A 43 5.57 -12.32 3.46
CA GLU A 43 6.84 -11.84 2.88
C GLU A 43 6.86 -10.37 2.43
N CYS A 44 5.72 -9.66 2.53
CA CYS A 44 5.63 -8.25 2.25
C CYS A 44 5.97 -7.40 3.47
N LYS A 45 6.59 -6.26 3.24
CA LYS A 45 6.97 -5.30 4.28
C LYS A 45 5.97 -4.14 4.30
N PHE A 46 5.37 -3.91 5.44
CA PHE A 46 4.39 -2.87 5.67
C PHE A 46 4.83 -1.87 6.73
N MET A 47 4.20 -0.72 6.70
CA MET A 47 4.22 0.24 7.79
C MET A 47 2.78 0.52 8.23
N ALA A 48 2.58 0.83 9.49
CA ALA A 48 1.28 1.21 10.00
C ALA A 48 1.36 2.36 10.99
N ASN A 49 0.24 3.06 11.10
CA ASN A 49 -0.04 4.01 12.16
C ASN A 49 -1.31 3.59 12.88
N ALA A 50 -1.23 3.51 14.19
CA ALA A 50 -2.37 3.27 15.08
C ALA A 50 -2.14 3.96 16.40
N THR A 51 -3.18 4.54 16.97
CA THR A 51 -3.16 5.18 18.30
C THR A 51 -4.22 4.54 19.19
N ASN A 52 -4.08 4.69 20.51
CA ASN A 52 -5.14 4.25 21.42
C ASN A 52 -6.24 5.31 21.64
N ASP A 53 -6.20 6.40 20.89
CA ASP A 53 -7.16 7.51 20.93
C ASP A 53 -8.22 7.44 19.81
N SER A 54 -8.08 6.52 18.87
CA SER A 54 -8.95 6.34 17.71
C SER A 54 -9.12 4.85 17.39
N TYR A 55 -10.18 4.48 16.70
CA TYR A 55 -10.36 3.14 16.15
C TYR A 55 -9.59 2.91 14.84
N ASP A 56 -9.02 3.96 14.25
CA ASP A 56 -8.43 3.88 12.93
C ASP A 56 -7.01 3.29 12.97
N VAL A 57 -6.76 2.39 12.04
CA VAL A 57 -5.43 1.89 11.70
C VAL A 57 -5.20 2.16 10.23
N ASN A 58 -4.11 2.87 9.91
CA ASN A 58 -3.70 3.11 8.54
C ASN A 58 -2.50 2.23 8.23
N ILE A 59 -2.58 1.47 7.15
CA ILE A 59 -1.53 0.57 6.68
C ILE A 59 -1.00 1.09 5.36
N TRP A 60 0.30 1.17 5.25
CA TRP A 60 1.03 1.58 4.08
C TRP A 60 1.91 0.43 3.56
N PHE A 61 1.77 0.11 2.27
CA PHE A 61 2.62 -0.80 1.54
C PHE A 61 3.57 0.03 0.67
N PRO A 62 4.81 0.31 1.15
CA PRO A 62 5.72 1.24 0.50
C PRO A 62 6.56 0.60 -0.60
N ASN A 63 6.90 1.40 -1.63
CA ASN A 63 7.98 1.12 -2.59
C ASN A 63 7.92 -0.27 -3.24
N TRP A 64 6.73 -0.76 -3.57
CA TRP A 64 6.59 -2.09 -4.15
C TRP A 64 6.91 -2.12 -5.66
N TYR A 65 7.06 -0.96 -6.30
CA TYR A 65 7.54 -0.81 -7.68
C TYR A 65 8.22 0.53 -7.87
N SER A 66 9.19 0.59 -8.81
CA SER A 66 9.86 1.85 -9.18
C SER A 66 10.12 1.90 -10.68
N ILE A 67 10.05 3.10 -11.25
CA ILE A 67 10.20 3.38 -12.68
C ILE A 67 11.16 4.54 -12.83
N ASP A 68 12.00 4.49 -13.86
CA ASP A 68 12.89 5.59 -14.23
C ASP A 68 12.06 6.80 -14.70
N LEU A 69 12.33 7.99 -14.15
CA LEU A 69 11.65 9.23 -14.55
C LEU A 69 11.97 9.64 -15.98
N GLY A 70 13.07 9.13 -16.58
CA GLY A 70 13.40 9.35 -17.97
C GLY A 70 12.49 8.61 -18.96
N ASP A 71 11.70 7.65 -18.48
CA ASP A 71 10.66 6.99 -19.26
C ASP A 71 9.32 7.73 -19.09
N ASP A 72 9.19 8.85 -19.77
CA ASP A 72 8.02 9.74 -19.67
C ASP A 72 6.73 9.03 -20.06
N GLU A 73 6.75 8.16 -21.07
CA GLU A 73 5.57 7.45 -21.56
C GLU A 73 5.05 6.46 -20.50
N THR A 74 5.92 5.64 -19.93
CA THR A 74 5.58 4.73 -18.85
C THR A 74 5.12 5.48 -17.60
N CYS A 75 5.79 6.59 -17.26
CA CYS A 75 5.40 7.42 -16.11
C CYS A 75 3.99 8.00 -16.26
N ASP A 76 3.66 8.58 -17.41
CA ASP A 76 2.31 9.15 -17.64
C ASP A 76 1.23 8.09 -17.67
N TYR A 77 1.55 6.94 -18.22
CA TYR A 77 0.69 5.80 -18.25
C TYR A 77 0.33 5.32 -16.82
N ILE A 78 1.34 5.18 -15.96
CA ILE A 78 1.16 4.76 -14.57
C ILE A 78 0.36 5.78 -13.76
N LYS A 79 0.58 7.07 -13.98
CA LYS A 79 -0.24 8.11 -13.34
C LYS A 79 -1.73 7.97 -13.68
N ASN A 80 -2.05 7.66 -14.94
CA ASN A 80 -3.41 7.40 -15.37
C ASN A 80 -3.96 6.11 -14.74
N LEU A 81 -3.16 5.05 -14.71
CA LEU A 81 -3.55 3.77 -14.08
C LEU A 81 -3.83 3.93 -12.57
N VAL A 82 -3.04 4.74 -11.86
CA VAL A 82 -3.30 5.08 -10.45
C VAL A 82 -4.69 5.70 -10.30
N ASN A 83 -5.03 6.66 -11.16
CA ASN A 83 -6.33 7.30 -11.12
C ASN A 83 -7.46 6.29 -11.37
N ASP A 84 -7.34 5.49 -12.41
CA ASP A 84 -8.37 4.52 -12.81
C ASP A 84 -8.59 3.46 -11.72
N LEU A 85 -7.53 2.87 -11.19
CA LEU A 85 -7.63 1.81 -10.20
C LEU A 85 -8.09 2.32 -8.83
N ASN A 86 -7.86 3.58 -8.49
CA ASN A 86 -8.39 4.18 -7.28
C ASN A 86 -9.92 4.29 -7.24
N TYR A 87 -10.61 4.17 -8.39
CA TYR A 87 -12.06 4.03 -8.44
C TYR A 87 -12.55 2.61 -8.14
N ILE A 88 -11.75 1.60 -8.47
CA ILE A 88 -12.17 0.20 -8.49
C ILE A 88 -11.67 -0.54 -7.25
N CYS A 89 -10.41 -0.32 -6.85
CA CYS A 89 -9.78 -1.01 -5.74
C CYS A 89 -10.20 -0.44 -4.38
N LYS A 90 -10.16 -1.29 -3.38
CA LYS A 90 -10.37 -0.89 -1.97
C LYS A 90 -9.14 -0.20 -1.40
N SER A 91 -7.95 -0.64 -1.79
CA SER A 91 -6.70 0.06 -1.49
C SER A 91 -6.60 1.33 -2.32
N LYS A 92 -5.88 2.32 -1.81
CA LYS A 92 -5.55 3.54 -2.54
C LYS A 92 -4.10 3.49 -2.98
N PHE A 93 -3.90 3.72 -4.28
CA PHE A 93 -2.60 3.81 -4.92
C PHE A 93 -2.14 5.25 -4.99
N PHE A 94 -0.84 5.45 -4.83
CA PHE A 94 -0.20 6.74 -5.05
C PHE A 94 1.26 6.54 -5.44
N TYR A 95 1.89 7.59 -5.92
CA TYR A 95 3.30 7.57 -6.27
C TYR A 95 4.04 8.73 -5.63
N THR A 96 5.34 8.54 -5.44
CA THR A 96 6.27 9.61 -5.05
C THR A 96 7.35 9.76 -6.10
N VAL A 97 7.75 11.01 -6.33
CA VAL A 97 8.81 11.35 -7.27
C VAL A 97 10.09 11.64 -6.49
N HIS A 98 11.13 10.91 -6.79
CA HIS A 98 12.44 11.02 -6.17
C HIS A 98 13.45 11.51 -7.21
N THR A 99 13.73 12.81 -7.22
CA THR A 99 14.63 13.43 -8.19
C THR A 99 16.09 13.06 -7.97
N ASP A 100 16.47 12.76 -6.72
CA ASP A 100 17.86 12.42 -6.37
C ASP A 100 18.32 11.09 -6.99
N ASP A 101 17.43 10.12 -7.09
CA ASP A 101 17.69 8.81 -7.70
C ASP A 101 16.97 8.60 -9.05
N ASN A 102 16.33 9.64 -9.55
CA ASN A 102 15.57 9.66 -10.81
C ASN A 102 14.47 8.61 -10.90
N LEU A 103 13.75 8.37 -9.80
CA LEU A 103 12.72 7.32 -9.72
C LEU A 103 11.35 7.88 -9.38
N LEU A 104 10.33 7.31 -10.03
CA LEU A 104 8.94 7.31 -9.58
C LEU A 104 8.69 6.00 -8.82
N ARG A 105 8.23 6.07 -7.57
CA ARG A 105 7.96 4.90 -6.73
C ARG A 105 6.49 4.76 -6.45
N LEU A 106 5.99 3.52 -6.54
CA LEU A 106 4.60 3.19 -6.30
C LEU A 106 4.39 2.67 -4.88
N HIS A 107 3.25 3.07 -4.33
CA HIS A 107 2.81 2.74 -2.98
C HIS A 107 1.31 2.46 -2.97
N SER A 108 0.86 1.76 -1.94
CA SER A 108 -0.58 1.65 -1.66
C SER A 108 -0.87 1.78 -0.17
N THR A 109 -2.09 2.20 0.14
CA THR A 109 -2.59 2.30 1.52
C THR A 109 -3.96 1.67 1.65
N ILE A 110 -4.24 1.18 2.84
CA ILE A 110 -5.57 0.75 3.24
C ILE A 110 -5.81 1.18 4.69
N SER A 111 -7.03 1.62 4.98
CA SER A 111 -7.46 1.94 6.34
C SER A 111 -8.45 0.91 6.83
N LEU A 112 -8.39 0.63 8.12
CA LEU A 112 -9.35 -0.23 8.79
C LEU A 112 -9.70 0.35 10.16
N GLN A 113 -10.84 -0.04 10.72
CA GLN A 113 -11.26 0.33 12.06
C GLN A 113 -11.24 -0.91 12.96
N LEU A 114 -10.50 -0.84 14.06
CA LEU A 114 -10.46 -1.89 15.06
C LEU A 114 -11.35 -1.52 16.25
N LEU A 115 -12.58 -2.00 16.18
CA LEU A 115 -13.53 -1.90 17.30
C LEU A 115 -13.21 -2.98 18.33
N PRO A 116 -13.44 -2.74 19.66
CA PRO A 116 -13.05 -3.68 20.71
C PRO A 116 -13.70 -5.06 20.63
N ASN A 117 -14.82 -5.19 19.94
CA ASN A 117 -15.65 -6.40 19.90
C ASN A 117 -15.78 -6.98 18.47
N ILE A 118 -14.80 -6.77 17.61
CA ILE A 118 -14.82 -7.42 16.29
C ILE A 118 -14.68 -8.93 16.46
N PRO A 119 -15.65 -9.74 16.00
CA PRO A 119 -15.50 -11.17 15.96
C PRO A 119 -14.41 -11.55 14.94
N ASN A 120 -13.57 -12.54 15.28
CA ASN A 120 -12.51 -13.02 14.38
C ASN A 120 -11.56 -11.91 13.91
N ILE A 121 -10.99 -11.17 14.84
CA ILE A 121 -10.15 -10.01 14.54
C ILE A 121 -8.94 -10.38 13.66
N GLU A 122 -8.35 -11.56 13.83
CA GLU A 122 -7.25 -12.07 13.02
C GLU A 122 -7.68 -12.21 11.56
N GLU A 123 -8.85 -12.78 11.31
CA GLU A 123 -9.40 -12.91 9.95
C GLU A 123 -9.70 -11.53 9.33
N TYR A 124 -10.23 -10.61 10.13
CA TYR A 124 -10.51 -9.25 9.67
C TYR A 124 -9.24 -8.51 9.27
N VAL A 125 -8.19 -8.52 10.11
CA VAL A 125 -6.92 -7.84 9.84
C VAL A 125 -6.18 -8.51 8.68
N SER A 126 -6.06 -9.84 8.70
CA SER A 126 -5.40 -10.58 7.60
C SER A 126 -6.15 -10.41 6.27
N GLY A 127 -7.48 -10.35 6.30
CA GLY A 127 -8.29 -10.05 5.12
C GLY A 127 -7.96 -8.68 4.49
N LYS A 128 -7.73 -7.65 5.32
CA LYS A 128 -7.30 -6.33 4.85
C LYS A 128 -5.88 -6.34 4.29
N LEU A 129 -4.96 -7.06 4.93
CA LEU A 129 -3.59 -7.22 4.45
C LEU A 129 -3.54 -8.00 3.13
N ASN A 130 -4.31 -9.06 3.00
CA ASN A 130 -4.45 -9.81 1.75
C ASN A 130 -5.09 -8.95 0.64
N GLN A 131 -6.03 -8.07 0.99
CA GLN A 131 -6.66 -7.16 0.02
C GLN A 131 -5.63 -6.18 -0.58
N ILE A 132 -4.80 -5.54 0.24
CA ILE A 132 -3.79 -4.59 -0.27
C ILE A 132 -2.73 -5.31 -1.12
N ILE A 133 -2.35 -6.55 -0.78
CA ILE A 133 -1.45 -7.38 -1.59
C ILE A 133 -2.10 -7.75 -2.93
N SER A 134 -3.35 -8.19 -2.91
CA SER A 134 -4.10 -8.57 -4.11
C SER A 134 -4.31 -7.38 -5.05
N ASP A 135 -4.66 -6.22 -4.51
CA ASP A 135 -4.82 -4.98 -5.27
C ASP A 135 -3.51 -4.56 -5.93
N GLN A 136 -2.37 -4.67 -5.21
CA GLN A 136 -1.04 -4.41 -5.74
C GLN A 136 -0.67 -5.37 -6.87
N GLN A 137 -0.93 -6.67 -6.72
CA GLN A 137 -0.67 -7.66 -7.77
C GLN A 137 -1.50 -7.38 -9.02
N TRP A 138 -2.76 -7.00 -8.84
CA TRP A 138 -3.62 -6.62 -9.96
C TRP A 138 -3.13 -5.37 -10.68
N PHE A 139 -2.63 -4.37 -9.94
CA PHE A 139 -1.99 -3.18 -10.53
C PHE A 139 -0.81 -3.58 -11.42
N ILE A 140 0.09 -4.42 -10.92
CA ILE A 140 1.26 -4.90 -11.68
C ILE A 140 0.82 -5.63 -12.95
N GLN A 141 -0.16 -6.54 -12.87
CA GLN A 141 -0.67 -7.26 -14.03
C GLN A 141 -1.24 -6.32 -15.11
N LYS A 142 -1.98 -5.29 -14.69
CA LYS A 142 -2.50 -4.28 -15.61
C LYS A 142 -1.38 -3.51 -16.28
N MET A 143 -0.39 -3.09 -15.51
CA MET A 143 0.77 -2.36 -16.01
C MET A 143 1.57 -3.19 -17.02
N GLU A 144 1.88 -4.44 -16.70
CA GLU A 144 2.63 -5.36 -17.59
C GLU A 144 1.88 -5.62 -18.89
N SER A 145 0.58 -5.89 -18.84
CA SER A 145 -0.25 -6.11 -20.04
C SER A 145 -0.22 -4.93 -21.01
N LEU A 146 -0.07 -3.75 -20.50
CA LEU A 146 -0.11 -2.54 -21.30
C LEU A 146 1.26 -2.22 -21.89
N ILE A 147 2.34 -2.47 -21.16
CA ILE A 147 3.71 -2.40 -21.69
C ILE A 147 3.86 -3.39 -22.85
N GLU A 148 3.37 -4.62 -22.71
CA GLU A 148 3.38 -5.62 -23.79
C GLU A 148 2.60 -5.13 -25.04
N GLN A 149 1.44 -4.52 -24.86
CA GLN A 149 0.66 -3.98 -25.98
C GLN A 149 1.39 -2.87 -26.75
N VAL A 150 2.06 -2.00 -26.03
CA VAL A 150 2.87 -0.92 -26.64
C VAL A 150 4.04 -1.51 -27.44
N LEU A 151 4.76 -2.48 -26.90
CA LEU A 151 5.88 -3.14 -27.58
C LEU A 151 5.42 -3.84 -28.87
N LEU A 152 4.29 -4.55 -28.84
CA LEU A 152 3.73 -5.22 -30.01
C LEU A 152 3.27 -4.23 -31.11
N SER A 153 2.76 -3.06 -30.75
CA SER A 153 2.37 -2.03 -31.72
C SER A 153 3.58 -1.40 -32.43
N VAL A 154 4.68 -1.19 -31.73
CA VAL A 154 5.92 -0.66 -32.30
C VAL A 154 6.57 -1.65 -33.28
N GLU A 155 6.52 -2.94 -33.02
CA GLU A 155 7.04 -3.97 -33.94
C GLU A 155 6.22 -4.04 -35.26
N HIS A 156 4.90 -3.87 -35.20
CA HIS A 156 4.03 -3.88 -36.40
C HIS A 156 4.28 -2.65 -37.30
N ASP A 157 4.48 -1.49 -36.71
CA ASP A 157 4.77 -0.26 -37.47
C ASP A 157 6.14 -0.31 -38.19
N HIS A 158 7.07 -1.13 -37.73
CA HIS A 158 8.35 -1.36 -38.40
C HIS A 158 8.29 -2.38 -39.54
N GLU A 159 7.37 -3.35 -39.52
CA GLU A 159 7.18 -4.31 -40.60
C GLU A 159 6.45 -3.71 -41.81
N ASP A 160 5.52 -2.77 -41.58
CA ASP A 160 4.79 -2.09 -42.67
C ASP A 160 5.61 -0.96 -43.35
N ALA A 161 6.75 -0.58 -42.80
CA ALA A 161 7.67 0.44 -43.36
C ALA A 161 8.82 -0.14 -44.21
N SER A 162 8.82 -1.44 -44.49
CA SER A 162 9.80 -2.17 -45.35
C SER A 162 9.16 -2.54 -46.68
#